data_69e5c5178d494d37bb36260e3350e8b3
#
_entry.id   69e5c5178d494d37bb36260e3350e8b3
#
_cell.length_a   1.000
_cell.length_b   1.000
_cell.length_c   1.000
_cell.angle_alpha   90.00
_cell.angle_beta   90.00
_cell.angle_gamma   90.00
#
_symmetry.space_group_name_H-M   'P 1'
#
loop_
_entity.id
_entity.type
_entity.pdbx_description
1 polymer ?
#
loop_
_entity_poly.entity_id
_entity_poly.type
_entity_poly.pdbx_seq_one_letter_code
_entity_poly.pdbx_strand_id
1 'polypeptide(L)'
;MSRLATTLAVAACALMAVPAFSGTSSGSPSEPVSAARAGVPKPKIDWDPIPYAKDRKRQMANYSHRHYGKRTWRLRDPRVIVLHYTATSTYAPVHNTFAANTPSLGEKPGVCSQFVVDKDGTIHQLTRLYVRCRHTIGLNQTSIGIEMVQQSSSSKHGSDRAILDRKRQIRAATRLTAWLKQRYRIGMKDVIGHSMANDSPHFKDLEGWKNDHVDWLKGDVRKYRKIVSKVIHKHR
;
A
#
# COMPACT_ATOMS: atom_id res chain seq x y z
N MET A 1 10.78 -2.29 61.63
CA MET A 1 11.89 -1.84 62.55
C MET A 1 13.12 -1.66 61.71
N SER A 2 13.80 -0.52 61.95
CA SER A 2 15.18 -0.11 61.53
C SER A 2 15.34 0.35 60.09
N ARG A 3 15.41 1.57 59.87
CA ARG A 3 16.18 2.81 60.13
C ARG A 3 17.01 3.20 58.90
N LEU A 4 16.75 4.43 58.47
CA LEU A 4 17.47 5.28 57.55
C LEU A 4 18.99 5.40 57.84
N ALA A 5 19.78 5.68 56.81
CA ALA A 5 20.99 6.50 56.91
C ALA A 5 21.15 7.34 55.65
N THR A 6 21.02 8.62 55.82
CA THR A 6 21.28 9.70 54.86
C THR A 6 22.75 10.09 54.98
N THR A 7 23.48 10.23 53.89
CA THR A 7 24.81 10.83 53.89
C THR A 7 24.85 11.98 52.88
N LEU A 8 24.98 13.22 53.40
CA LEU A 8 25.32 14.43 52.63
C LEU A 8 26.82 14.41 52.34
N ALA A 9 27.20 14.70 51.11
CA ALA A 9 28.57 15.09 50.76
C ALA A 9 28.57 16.47 50.15
N VAL A 10 29.26 17.39 50.84
CA VAL A 10 29.55 18.77 50.43
C VAL A 10 30.75 18.74 49.46
N ALA A 11 30.63 19.32 48.30
CA ALA A 11 31.71 19.50 47.35
C ALA A 11 32.08 21.00 47.24
N ALA A 12 33.35 21.29 47.50
CA ALA A 12 33.95 22.59 47.47
C ALA A 12 34.18 23.10 46.03
N CYS A 13 33.88 24.42 45.82
CA CYS A 13 34.26 25.15 44.62
C CYS A 13 35.76 25.44 44.59
N ALA A 14 36.42 25.03 43.52
CA ALA A 14 37.73 25.56 43.13
C ALA A 14 37.59 26.39 41.86
N LEU A 15 37.81 27.72 41.99
CA LEU A 15 37.98 28.63 40.83
C LEU A 15 39.34 28.36 40.19
N MET A 16 39.32 27.99 38.91
CA MET A 16 40.51 27.99 38.06
C MET A 16 40.33 29.04 36.96
N ALA A 17 41.26 29.98 36.87
CA ALA A 17 41.37 31.02 35.84
C ALA A 17 41.74 30.37 34.49
N VAL A 18 41.02 30.75 33.44
CA VAL A 18 41.26 30.30 32.07
C VAL A 18 42.01 31.43 31.32
N PRO A 19 43.14 31.15 30.63
CA PRO A 19 43.78 32.12 29.77
C PRO A 19 42.97 32.27 28.45
N ALA A 20 42.78 33.51 28.02
CA ALA A 20 42.19 33.86 26.74
C ALA A 20 43.12 33.46 25.57
N PHE A 21 42.72 32.46 24.80
CA PHE A 21 43.33 32.17 23.52
C PHE A 21 42.54 32.86 22.42
N SER A 22 43.14 33.86 21.78
CA SER A 22 42.64 34.49 20.55
C SER A 22 42.97 33.57 19.39
N GLY A 23 42.03 32.64 19.09
CA GLY A 23 42.11 31.80 17.90
C GLY A 23 41.32 32.43 16.75
N THR A 24 42.00 32.82 15.69
CA THR A 24 41.43 33.17 14.40
C THR A 24 40.73 31.93 13.83
N SER A 25 39.39 31.91 13.82
CA SER A 25 38.63 30.87 13.18
C SER A 25 38.63 31.07 11.66
N SER A 26 39.49 30.32 10.98
CA SER A 26 39.36 30.06 9.54
C SER A 26 38.08 29.21 9.34
N GLY A 27 37.01 29.84 8.88
CA GLY A 27 35.76 29.19 8.52
C GLY A 27 36.00 28.20 7.39
N SER A 28 35.97 26.91 7.69
CA SER A 28 35.84 25.88 6.65
C SER A 28 34.49 26.05 5.94
N PRO A 29 34.45 25.95 4.61
CA PRO A 29 33.18 25.99 3.90
C PRO A 29 32.35 24.80 4.38
N SER A 30 31.18 25.08 4.95
CA SER A 30 30.18 24.05 5.28
C SER A 30 29.80 23.32 3.99
N GLU A 31 30.12 22.05 3.93
CA GLU A 31 29.61 21.20 2.87
C GLU A 31 28.08 21.32 2.77
N PRO A 32 27.52 21.40 1.56
CA PRO A 32 26.07 21.50 1.40
C PRO A 32 25.44 20.23 2.00
N VAL A 33 24.64 20.42 3.06
CA VAL A 33 23.82 19.36 3.64
C VAL A 33 23.05 18.75 2.49
N SER A 34 23.39 17.50 2.13
CA SER A 34 22.72 16.75 1.06
C SER A 34 21.22 16.80 1.31
N ALA A 35 20.50 17.53 0.46
CA ALA A 35 19.05 17.61 0.55
C ALA A 35 18.49 16.19 0.59
N ALA A 36 17.82 15.82 1.69
CA ALA A 36 17.21 14.53 1.84
C ALA A 36 16.33 14.30 0.61
N ARG A 37 16.64 13.28 -0.19
CA ARG A 37 15.95 12.99 -1.45
C ARG A 37 14.46 12.88 -1.17
N ALA A 38 13.69 13.84 -1.68
CA ALA A 38 12.25 13.87 -1.53
C ALA A 38 11.66 12.63 -2.23
N GLY A 39 11.06 11.74 -1.45
CA GLY A 39 10.41 10.54 -2.01
C GLY A 39 9.25 10.91 -2.92
N VAL A 40 8.66 9.91 -3.59
CA VAL A 40 7.48 10.11 -4.45
C VAL A 40 6.36 10.75 -3.63
N PRO A 41 5.88 11.94 -4.01
CA PRO A 41 4.82 12.62 -3.27
C PRO A 41 3.50 11.82 -3.35
N LYS A 42 2.70 11.91 -2.29
CA LYS A 42 1.35 11.34 -2.29
C LYS A 42 0.54 11.99 -3.41
N PRO A 43 -0.06 11.20 -4.33
CA PRO A 43 -0.94 11.77 -5.35
C PRO A 43 -2.21 12.35 -4.72
N LYS A 44 -2.92 13.22 -5.46
CA LYS A 44 -4.27 13.61 -5.08
C LYS A 44 -5.15 12.35 -5.06
N ILE A 45 -5.90 12.16 -3.98
CA ILE A 45 -6.76 11.00 -3.76
C ILE A 45 -8.10 11.53 -3.26
N ASP A 46 -9.16 11.15 -3.93
CA ASP A 46 -10.52 11.44 -3.54
C ASP A 46 -10.99 10.37 -2.55
N TRP A 47 -11.44 10.81 -1.37
CA TRP A 47 -11.95 9.92 -0.34
C TRP A 47 -13.43 9.65 -0.59
N ASP A 48 -13.75 8.43 -1.03
CA ASP A 48 -15.11 7.99 -1.33
C ASP A 48 -15.35 6.60 -0.69
N PRO A 49 -15.55 6.56 0.63
CA PRO A 49 -15.52 5.33 1.38
C PRO A 49 -16.76 4.46 1.18
N ILE A 50 -16.56 3.17 0.99
CA ILE A 50 -17.62 2.17 1.11
C ILE A 50 -17.97 1.93 2.59
N PRO A 51 -19.20 1.51 2.90
CA PRO A 51 -19.60 1.11 4.25
C PRO A 51 -18.72 -0.03 4.77
N TYR A 52 -18.03 0.19 5.89
CA TYR A 52 -17.18 -0.81 6.54
C TYR A 52 -17.42 -0.80 8.05
N ALA A 53 -18.69 -1.01 8.44
CA ALA A 53 -19.17 -0.96 9.81
C ALA A 53 -18.79 -2.20 10.63
N LYS A 54 -19.31 -2.30 11.86
CA LYS A 54 -19.00 -3.38 12.83
C LYS A 54 -19.21 -4.78 12.25
N ASP A 55 -20.30 -4.99 11.50
CA ASP A 55 -20.61 -6.30 10.93
C ASP A 55 -19.61 -6.74 9.86
N ARG A 56 -19.26 -5.85 8.94
CA ARG A 56 -18.28 -6.15 7.90
C ARG A 56 -16.90 -6.40 8.50
N LYS A 57 -16.52 -5.67 9.57
CA LYS A 57 -15.28 -5.95 10.34
C LYS A 57 -15.31 -7.35 10.97
N ARG A 58 -16.44 -7.76 11.57
CA ARG A 58 -16.62 -9.10 12.16
C ARG A 58 -16.53 -10.19 11.08
N GLN A 59 -17.21 -10.00 9.94
CA GLN A 59 -17.15 -10.90 8.79
C GLN A 59 -15.71 -11.07 8.27
N MET A 60 -14.98 -9.95 8.09
CA MET A 60 -13.58 -10.01 7.67
C MET A 60 -12.68 -10.68 8.71
N ALA A 61 -12.91 -10.47 10.00
CA ALA A 61 -12.15 -11.14 11.04
C ALA A 61 -12.38 -12.67 11.03
N ASN A 62 -13.62 -13.11 10.79
CA ASN A 62 -13.97 -14.52 10.66
C ASN A 62 -13.37 -15.15 9.39
N TYR A 63 -13.51 -14.48 8.23
CA TYR A 63 -12.85 -14.86 6.98
C TYR A 63 -11.34 -15.02 7.19
N SER A 64 -10.71 -14.02 7.79
CA SER A 64 -9.27 -14.04 8.05
C SER A 64 -8.82 -15.14 8.99
N HIS A 65 -9.65 -15.54 9.93
CA HIS A 65 -9.36 -16.66 10.81
C HIS A 65 -9.35 -17.98 10.04
N ARG A 66 -10.35 -18.23 9.19
CA ARG A 66 -10.41 -19.46 8.38
C ARG A 66 -9.25 -19.53 7.39
N HIS A 67 -9.09 -18.51 6.55
CA HIS A 67 -8.14 -18.52 5.44
C HIS A 67 -6.68 -18.29 5.85
N TYR A 68 -6.43 -17.55 6.95
CA TYR A 68 -5.07 -17.12 7.32
C TYR A 68 -4.66 -17.48 8.74
N GLY A 69 -5.56 -18.07 9.54
CA GLY A 69 -5.30 -18.47 10.93
C GLY A 69 -5.30 -17.32 11.93
N LYS A 70 -5.65 -16.10 11.51
CA LYS A 70 -5.61 -14.91 12.37
C LYS A 70 -6.92 -14.14 12.34
N ARG A 71 -7.64 -14.08 13.46
CA ARG A 71 -8.91 -13.37 13.60
C ARG A 71 -8.69 -11.85 13.66
N THR A 72 -8.70 -11.20 12.49
CA THR A 72 -8.53 -9.74 12.37
C THR A 72 -9.11 -9.19 11.07
N TRP A 73 -9.65 -7.98 11.12
CA TRP A 73 -10.07 -7.20 9.96
C TRP A 73 -9.03 -6.15 9.55
N ARG A 74 -7.94 -6.04 10.32
CA ARG A 74 -6.92 -5.03 10.10
C ARG A 74 -5.86 -5.55 9.13
N LEU A 75 -5.53 -4.74 8.14
CA LEU A 75 -4.34 -4.90 7.31
C LEU A 75 -3.16 -4.23 8.04
N ARG A 76 -2.19 -5.02 8.41
CA ARG A 76 -0.95 -4.56 9.03
C ARG A 76 0.21 -4.98 8.15
N ASP A 77 1.19 -4.10 7.97
CA ASP A 77 2.41 -4.39 7.20
C ASP A 77 2.13 -5.01 5.81
N PRO A 78 1.47 -4.28 4.89
CA PRO A 78 1.23 -4.78 3.55
C PRO A 78 2.55 -4.97 2.80
N ARG A 79 2.72 -6.11 2.16
CA ARG A 79 3.94 -6.51 1.44
C ARG A 79 3.74 -6.64 -0.06
N VAL A 80 2.50 -6.64 -0.50
CA VAL A 80 2.12 -6.85 -1.90
C VAL A 80 1.17 -5.75 -2.35
N ILE A 81 1.32 -5.29 -3.59
CA ILE A 81 0.32 -4.50 -4.30
C ILE A 81 -0.21 -5.39 -5.42
N VAL A 82 -1.53 -5.62 -5.42
CA VAL A 82 -2.19 -6.40 -6.47
C VAL A 82 -2.94 -5.46 -7.39
N LEU A 83 -2.67 -5.59 -8.69
CA LEU A 83 -3.33 -4.84 -9.75
C LEU A 83 -4.51 -5.64 -10.27
N HIS A 84 -5.66 -4.95 -10.43
CA HIS A 84 -6.90 -5.47 -10.97
C HIS A 84 -7.46 -4.57 -12.07
N TYR A 85 -8.40 -5.06 -12.85
CA TYR A 85 -9.33 -4.23 -13.58
C TYR A 85 -10.78 -4.62 -13.26
N THR A 86 -11.65 -3.64 -13.31
CA THR A 86 -12.99 -3.71 -12.71
C THR A 86 -14.02 -4.52 -13.49
N ALA A 87 -13.73 -4.89 -14.73
CA ALA A 87 -14.71 -5.48 -15.69
C ALA A 87 -15.93 -4.59 -15.92
N THR A 88 -15.83 -3.28 -15.67
CA THR A 88 -16.89 -2.28 -15.87
C THR A 88 -16.39 -1.10 -16.70
N SER A 89 -17.34 -0.36 -17.31
CA SER A 89 -17.02 0.81 -18.15
C SER A 89 -16.79 2.09 -17.37
N THR A 90 -17.31 2.19 -16.13
CA THR A 90 -17.30 3.38 -15.28
C THR A 90 -17.07 3.01 -13.81
N TYR A 91 -16.79 4.01 -12.97
CA TYR A 91 -16.51 3.86 -11.55
C TYR A 91 -17.75 3.45 -10.71
N ALA A 92 -18.91 4.05 -10.96
CA ALA A 92 -20.08 3.89 -10.09
C ALA A 92 -20.51 2.41 -9.87
N PRO A 93 -20.56 1.54 -10.88
CA PRO A 93 -20.88 0.11 -10.66
C PRO A 93 -19.90 -0.59 -9.73
N VAL A 94 -18.61 -0.23 -9.80
CA VAL A 94 -17.56 -0.81 -8.93
C VAL A 94 -17.80 -0.41 -7.48
N HIS A 95 -17.99 0.89 -7.23
CA HIS A 95 -18.28 1.42 -5.90
C HIS A 95 -19.52 0.75 -5.31
N ASN A 96 -20.62 0.66 -6.08
CA ASN A 96 -21.87 0.04 -5.64
C ASN A 96 -21.70 -1.44 -5.30
N THR A 97 -20.97 -2.20 -6.12
CA THR A 97 -20.65 -3.61 -5.86
C THR A 97 -19.90 -3.77 -4.55
N PHE A 98 -18.87 -2.96 -4.34
CA PHE A 98 -18.07 -3.03 -3.11
C PHE A 98 -18.83 -2.54 -1.88
N ALA A 99 -19.71 -1.54 -2.02
CA ALA A 99 -20.54 -1.03 -0.95
C ALA A 99 -21.61 -2.03 -0.49
N ALA A 100 -22.19 -2.79 -1.42
CA ALA A 100 -23.29 -3.74 -1.15
C ALA A 100 -22.90 -4.88 -0.19
N ASN A 101 -21.61 -5.21 -0.06
CA ASN A 101 -21.14 -6.29 0.81
C ASN A 101 -21.83 -7.64 0.54
N THR A 102 -22.14 -7.91 -0.72
CA THR A 102 -22.78 -9.16 -1.16
C THR A 102 -21.81 -10.34 -0.97
N PRO A 103 -22.28 -11.52 -0.55
CA PRO A 103 -21.43 -12.71 -0.47
C PRO A 103 -20.72 -12.98 -1.81
N SER A 104 -19.48 -13.42 -1.75
CA SER A 104 -18.71 -13.87 -2.91
C SER A 104 -18.14 -15.25 -2.61
N LEU A 105 -18.28 -16.19 -3.53
CA LEU A 105 -17.92 -17.60 -3.31
C LEU A 105 -18.56 -18.17 -2.04
N GLY A 106 -19.83 -17.86 -1.81
CA GLY A 106 -20.57 -18.32 -0.62
C GLY A 106 -20.18 -17.66 0.70
N GLU A 107 -19.22 -16.74 0.73
CA GLU A 107 -18.68 -16.16 1.95
C GLU A 107 -18.82 -14.65 2.06
N LYS A 108 -18.94 -14.17 3.31
CA LYS A 108 -18.82 -12.76 3.68
C LYS A 108 -17.46 -12.49 4.36
N PRO A 109 -16.95 -11.26 4.27
CA PRO A 109 -17.55 -10.09 3.62
C PRO A 109 -17.51 -10.20 2.10
N GLY A 110 -18.31 -9.39 1.44
CA GLY A 110 -18.21 -9.17 0.00
C GLY A 110 -16.84 -8.60 -0.40
N VAL A 111 -16.55 -8.64 -1.69
CA VAL A 111 -15.29 -8.13 -2.25
C VAL A 111 -15.15 -6.62 -2.06
N CYS A 112 -13.92 -6.16 -1.97
CA CYS A 112 -13.53 -4.74 -2.01
C CYS A 112 -12.05 -4.60 -2.33
N SER A 113 -11.64 -3.43 -2.82
CA SER A 113 -10.23 -3.02 -2.86
C SER A 113 -10.01 -1.70 -2.11
N GLN A 114 -8.76 -1.34 -1.86
CA GLN A 114 -8.46 -0.07 -1.20
C GLN A 114 -8.61 1.11 -2.14
N PHE A 115 -8.30 0.93 -3.43
CA PHE A 115 -8.33 1.99 -4.42
C PHE A 115 -9.02 1.55 -5.71
N VAL A 116 -9.66 2.54 -6.36
CA VAL A 116 -10.08 2.46 -7.75
C VAL A 116 -9.48 3.65 -8.50
N VAL A 117 -8.87 3.42 -9.64
CA VAL A 117 -8.36 4.47 -10.55
C VAL A 117 -9.27 4.54 -11.78
N ASP A 118 -9.95 5.66 -11.93
CA ASP A 118 -10.84 5.87 -13.09
C ASP A 118 -10.06 6.17 -14.36
N LYS A 119 -10.74 6.11 -15.49
CA LYS A 119 -10.19 6.31 -16.84
C LYS A 119 -9.57 7.70 -17.04
N ASP A 120 -10.13 8.72 -16.40
CA ASP A 120 -9.63 10.10 -16.42
C ASP A 120 -8.41 10.34 -15.52
N GLY A 121 -8.07 9.33 -14.68
CA GLY A 121 -6.97 9.38 -13.74
C GLY A 121 -7.36 9.78 -12.32
N THR A 122 -8.64 9.96 -12.03
CA THR A 122 -9.13 10.15 -10.65
C THR A 122 -8.83 8.90 -9.83
N ILE A 123 -8.24 9.09 -8.64
CA ILE A 123 -7.93 8.02 -7.70
C ILE A 123 -8.95 8.08 -6.58
N HIS A 124 -9.82 7.09 -6.49
CA HIS A 124 -10.77 6.94 -5.39
C HIS A 124 -10.17 6.00 -4.33
N GLN A 125 -10.19 6.44 -3.07
CA GLN A 125 -9.84 5.58 -1.94
C GLN A 125 -11.11 5.14 -1.22
N LEU A 126 -11.39 3.84 -1.22
CA LEU A 126 -12.63 3.25 -0.73
C LEU A 126 -12.57 2.80 0.73
N THR A 127 -11.38 2.51 1.23
CA THR A 127 -11.17 2.12 2.63
C THR A 127 -9.90 2.74 3.17
N ARG A 128 -9.79 2.84 4.49
CA ARG A 128 -8.51 3.20 5.13
C ARG A 128 -7.46 2.10 4.86
N LEU A 129 -6.19 2.48 4.69
CA LEU A 129 -5.11 1.55 4.35
C LEU A 129 -4.87 0.44 5.39
N TYR A 130 -5.33 0.63 6.62
CA TYR A 130 -5.28 -0.39 7.66
C TYR A 130 -6.49 -1.34 7.64
N VAL A 131 -7.40 -1.20 6.66
CA VAL A 131 -8.57 -2.07 6.48
C VAL A 131 -8.22 -3.15 5.48
N ARG A 132 -8.44 -4.40 5.87
CA ARG A 132 -8.29 -5.56 4.98
C ARG A 132 -9.48 -5.63 4.05
N CYS A 133 -9.22 -5.70 2.75
CA CYS A 133 -10.20 -5.94 1.71
C CYS A 133 -10.07 -7.37 1.17
N ARG A 134 -11.15 -7.88 0.62
CA ARG A 134 -11.24 -9.18 -0.05
C ARG A 134 -11.18 -8.94 -1.56
N HIS A 135 -10.00 -9.00 -2.15
CA HIS A 135 -9.78 -8.77 -3.58
C HIS A 135 -8.90 -9.84 -4.23
N THR A 136 -8.16 -10.64 -3.43
CA THR A 136 -7.25 -11.67 -3.96
C THR A 136 -7.14 -12.80 -2.96
N ILE A 137 -7.63 -13.98 -3.33
CA ILE A 137 -7.49 -15.18 -2.51
C ILE A 137 -6.01 -15.41 -2.17
N GLY A 138 -5.73 -15.79 -0.94
CA GLY A 138 -4.38 -16.09 -0.46
C GLY A 138 -3.49 -14.87 -0.20
N LEU A 139 -3.90 -13.64 -0.59
CA LEU A 139 -3.10 -12.43 -0.38
C LEU A 139 -3.82 -11.30 0.38
N ASN A 140 -5.13 -11.41 0.67
CA ASN A 140 -5.87 -10.34 1.36
C ASN A 140 -5.28 -9.94 2.72
N GLN A 141 -4.54 -10.84 3.38
CA GLN A 141 -3.93 -10.60 4.68
C GLN A 141 -2.70 -9.67 4.61
N THR A 142 -2.11 -9.49 3.43
CA THR A 142 -0.84 -8.80 3.25
C THR A 142 -0.79 -7.88 2.03
N SER A 143 -1.92 -7.68 1.31
CA SER A 143 -1.92 -6.90 0.08
C SER A 143 -2.83 -5.68 0.11
N ILE A 144 -2.45 -4.69 -0.71
CA ILE A 144 -3.26 -3.53 -1.08
C ILE A 144 -3.74 -3.77 -2.51
N GLY A 145 -5.07 -3.72 -2.74
CA GLY A 145 -5.68 -3.83 -4.05
C GLY A 145 -5.81 -2.47 -4.73
N ILE A 146 -5.47 -2.41 -6.01
CA ILE A 146 -5.69 -1.28 -6.89
C ILE A 146 -6.49 -1.77 -8.09
N GLU A 147 -7.73 -1.36 -8.16
CA GLU A 147 -8.60 -1.56 -9.32
C GLU A 147 -8.39 -0.45 -10.35
N MET A 148 -8.45 -0.78 -11.62
CA MET A 148 -8.44 0.19 -12.71
C MET A 148 -9.71 0.03 -13.53
N VAL A 149 -10.47 1.11 -13.70
CA VAL A 149 -11.73 1.06 -14.45
C VAL A 149 -11.45 0.68 -15.90
N GLN A 150 -11.89 -0.52 -16.26
CA GLN A 150 -11.75 -1.08 -17.60
C GLN A 150 -12.73 -2.22 -17.80
N GLN A 151 -13.44 -2.19 -18.92
CA GLN A 151 -14.29 -3.28 -19.39
C GLN A 151 -13.45 -4.49 -19.76
N SER A 152 -13.96 -5.69 -19.49
CA SER A 152 -13.33 -6.92 -19.96
C SER A 152 -13.23 -6.95 -21.48
N SER A 153 -12.14 -7.48 -22.00
CA SER A 153 -11.90 -7.70 -23.41
C SER A 153 -11.91 -9.20 -23.72
N SER A 154 -12.38 -9.59 -24.90
CA SER A 154 -12.24 -10.96 -25.42
C SER A 154 -10.79 -11.34 -25.72
N SER A 155 -9.92 -10.34 -25.95
CA SER A 155 -8.49 -10.57 -26.16
C SER A 155 -7.77 -10.78 -24.83
N LYS A 156 -6.95 -11.82 -24.74
CA LYS A 156 -6.17 -12.21 -23.54
C LYS A 156 -5.44 -11.04 -22.85
N HIS A 157 -4.90 -10.09 -23.63
CA HIS A 157 -4.17 -8.92 -23.12
C HIS A 157 -4.94 -7.62 -23.33
N GLY A 158 -6.16 -7.67 -23.87
CA GLY A 158 -6.86 -6.48 -24.33
C GLY A 158 -7.14 -5.46 -23.24
N SER A 159 -7.64 -5.91 -22.08
CA SER A 159 -7.94 -5.04 -20.95
C SER A 159 -6.68 -4.40 -20.35
N ASP A 160 -5.63 -5.18 -20.11
CA ASP A 160 -4.36 -4.69 -19.56
C ASP A 160 -3.72 -3.65 -20.49
N ARG A 161 -3.71 -3.91 -21.82
CA ARG A 161 -3.17 -2.99 -22.82
C ARG A 161 -3.96 -1.70 -22.90
N ALA A 162 -5.29 -1.77 -22.90
CA ALA A 162 -6.15 -0.59 -22.91
C ALA A 162 -5.86 0.36 -21.74
N ILE A 163 -5.55 -0.22 -20.56
CA ILE A 163 -5.13 0.57 -19.38
C ILE A 163 -3.73 1.14 -19.57
N LEU A 164 -2.78 0.32 -20.04
CA LEU A 164 -1.39 0.76 -20.28
C LEU A 164 -1.29 1.90 -21.29
N ASP A 165 -2.17 1.92 -22.29
CA ASP A 165 -2.20 2.95 -23.34
C ASP A 165 -2.96 4.21 -22.92
N ARG A 166 -3.79 4.15 -21.86
CA ARG A 166 -4.60 5.28 -21.40
C ARG A 166 -3.78 6.20 -20.50
N LYS A 167 -3.17 7.24 -21.11
CA LYS A 167 -2.16 8.13 -20.49
C LYS A 167 -2.54 8.69 -19.11
N ARG A 168 -3.79 9.11 -18.91
CA ARG A 168 -4.23 9.70 -17.63
C ARG A 168 -4.31 8.63 -16.55
N GLN A 169 -4.99 7.53 -16.81
CA GLN A 169 -5.19 6.42 -15.87
C GLN A 169 -3.87 5.77 -15.47
N ILE A 170 -3.02 5.41 -16.45
CA ILE A 170 -1.75 4.74 -16.16
C ILE A 170 -0.78 5.65 -15.38
N ARG A 171 -0.78 6.97 -15.67
CA ARG A 171 0.00 7.94 -14.90
C ARG A 171 -0.45 8.01 -13.44
N ALA A 172 -1.77 8.05 -13.19
CA ALA A 172 -2.34 8.08 -11.86
C ALA A 172 -2.05 6.79 -11.09
N ALA A 173 -2.33 5.63 -11.68
CA ALA A 173 -2.11 4.32 -11.09
C ALA A 173 -0.63 4.08 -10.74
N THR A 174 0.30 4.45 -11.63
CA THR A 174 1.73 4.24 -11.38
C THR A 174 2.30 5.20 -10.34
N ARG A 175 1.80 6.43 -10.24
CA ARG A 175 2.14 7.36 -9.13
C ARG A 175 1.62 6.85 -7.79
N LEU A 176 0.37 6.38 -7.74
CA LEU A 176 -0.21 5.75 -6.55
C LEU A 176 0.63 4.55 -6.11
N THR A 177 0.94 3.65 -7.04
CA THR A 177 1.77 2.47 -6.77
C THR A 177 3.17 2.85 -6.28
N ALA A 178 3.82 3.84 -6.89
CA ALA A 178 5.14 4.30 -6.49
C ALA A 178 5.13 4.88 -5.06
N TRP A 179 4.13 5.69 -4.73
CA TRP A 179 3.93 6.23 -3.39
C TRP A 179 3.66 5.12 -2.36
N LEU A 180 2.74 4.19 -2.62
CA LEU A 180 2.45 3.06 -1.73
C LEU A 180 3.66 2.16 -1.51
N LYS A 181 4.38 1.86 -2.60
CA LYS A 181 5.61 1.06 -2.56
C LYS A 181 6.66 1.66 -1.63
N GLN A 182 6.88 2.98 -1.69
CA GLN A 182 7.81 3.65 -0.78
C GLN A 182 7.29 3.69 0.65
N ARG A 183 6.03 4.05 0.84
CA ARG A 183 5.39 4.14 2.15
C ARG A 183 5.47 2.84 2.95
N TYR A 184 5.31 1.71 2.28
CA TYR A 184 5.27 0.37 2.92
C TYR A 184 6.51 -0.47 2.62
N ARG A 185 7.53 0.10 1.98
CA ARG A 185 8.77 -0.60 1.59
C ARG A 185 8.52 -1.87 0.77
N ILE A 186 7.46 -1.87 -0.06
CA ILE A 186 7.10 -3.00 -0.91
C ILE A 186 8.11 -3.16 -2.03
N GLY A 187 8.63 -4.36 -2.26
CA GLY A 187 9.54 -4.68 -3.36
C GLY A 187 8.89 -4.49 -4.74
N MET A 188 9.66 -4.13 -5.77
CA MET A 188 9.09 -4.03 -7.13
C MET A 188 8.56 -5.39 -7.61
N LYS A 189 9.17 -6.48 -7.20
CA LYS A 189 8.74 -7.85 -7.51
C LYS A 189 7.36 -8.19 -6.90
N ASP A 190 6.97 -7.48 -5.84
CA ASP A 190 5.73 -7.68 -5.10
C ASP A 190 4.60 -6.72 -5.55
N VAL A 191 4.82 -5.96 -6.63
CA VAL A 191 3.75 -5.29 -7.41
C VAL A 191 3.33 -6.27 -8.48
N ILE A 192 2.25 -7.00 -8.27
CA ILE A 192 1.84 -8.12 -9.11
C ILE A 192 0.46 -7.90 -9.73
N GLY A 193 0.14 -8.66 -10.76
CA GLY A 193 -1.23 -8.81 -11.27
C GLY A 193 -2.00 -9.89 -10.50
N HIS A 194 -3.31 -9.84 -10.54
CA HIS A 194 -4.15 -10.86 -9.91
C HIS A 194 -3.83 -12.25 -10.47
N SER A 195 -3.62 -12.37 -11.78
CA SER A 195 -3.21 -13.62 -12.44
C SER A 195 -1.92 -14.25 -11.91
N MET A 196 -1.13 -13.48 -11.15
CA MET A 196 0.16 -13.93 -10.59
C MET A 196 0.06 -14.28 -9.10
N ALA A 197 -1.13 -14.20 -8.51
CA ALA A 197 -1.30 -14.28 -7.05
C ALA A 197 -0.86 -15.64 -6.48
N ASN A 198 -1.18 -16.74 -7.16
CA ASN A 198 -0.85 -18.09 -6.68
C ASN A 198 0.66 -18.35 -6.62
N ASP A 199 1.45 -17.66 -7.43
CA ASP A 199 2.92 -17.79 -7.47
C ASP A 199 3.63 -16.84 -6.51
N SER A 200 2.90 -16.02 -5.76
CA SER A 200 3.48 -15.08 -4.81
C SER A 200 4.08 -15.82 -3.60
N PRO A 201 5.31 -15.49 -3.17
CA PRO A 201 5.89 -16.07 -1.95
C PRO A 201 5.12 -15.67 -0.67
N HIS A 202 4.21 -14.71 -0.78
CA HIS A 202 3.33 -14.27 0.30
C HIS A 202 1.96 -14.95 0.28
N PHE A 203 1.72 -15.83 -0.70
CA PHE A 203 0.45 -16.56 -0.80
C PHE A 203 0.26 -17.50 0.39
N LYS A 204 -0.91 -17.41 1.01
CA LYS A 204 -1.34 -18.31 2.08
C LYS A 204 -2.85 -18.44 2.07
N ASP A 205 -3.35 -19.64 1.97
CA ASP A 205 -4.76 -19.94 2.18
C ASP A 205 -4.88 -21.30 2.87
N LEU A 206 -5.51 -21.35 4.03
CA LEU A 206 -5.65 -22.58 4.85
C LEU A 206 -6.81 -23.46 4.40
N GLU A 207 -7.77 -22.89 3.66
CA GLU A 207 -8.88 -23.63 3.05
C GLU A 207 -8.49 -24.24 1.68
N GLY A 208 -7.24 -24.02 1.24
CA GLY A 208 -6.73 -24.55 -0.02
C GLY A 208 -7.24 -23.81 -1.27
N TRP A 209 -7.86 -22.65 -1.11
CA TRP A 209 -8.38 -21.89 -2.24
C TRP A 209 -7.25 -21.28 -3.07
N LYS A 210 -7.52 -21.16 -4.38
CA LYS A 210 -6.61 -20.51 -5.35
C LYS A 210 -7.38 -19.55 -6.23
N ASN A 211 -6.67 -18.62 -6.86
CA ASN A 211 -7.22 -17.69 -7.82
C ASN A 211 -7.26 -18.33 -9.21
N ASP A 212 -8.30 -18.02 -9.95
CA ASP A 212 -8.50 -18.35 -11.37
C ASP A 212 -8.58 -17.11 -12.27
N HIS A 213 -8.35 -15.93 -11.68
CA HIS A 213 -8.41 -14.65 -12.36
C HIS A 213 -7.27 -14.45 -13.36
N VAL A 214 -7.58 -13.75 -14.45
CA VAL A 214 -6.67 -13.53 -15.60
C VAL A 214 -6.24 -12.09 -15.77
N ASP A 215 -6.68 -11.19 -14.88
CA ASP A 215 -6.36 -9.77 -14.93
C ASP A 215 -4.89 -9.51 -14.57
N TRP A 216 -4.28 -8.64 -15.33
CA TRP A 216 -2.89 -8.23 -15.25
C TRP A 216 -1.88 -9.36 -15.40
N LEU A 217 -1.74 -9.83 -16.62
CA LEU A 217 -0.81 -10.90 -16.97
C LEU A 217 0.67 -10.47 -16.78
N LYS A 218 1.53 -11.44 -16.45
CA LYS A 218 2.95 -11.25 -16.12
C LYS A 218 3.71 -10.34 -17.09
N GLY A 219 3.42 -10.45 -18.41
CA GLY A 219 4.02 -9.62 -19.45
C GLY A 219 3.65 -8.14 -19.34
N ASP A 220 2.38 -7.86 -19.06
CA ASP A 220 1.86 -6.50 -18.95
C ASP A 220 2.21 -5.87 -17.60
N VAL A 221 2.25 -6.67 -16.52
CA VAL A 221 2.82 -6.26 -15.23
C VAL A 221 4.28 -5.84 -15.37
N ARG A 222 5.10 -6.51 -16.19
CA ARG A 222 6.49 -6.07 -16.44
C ARG A 222 6.53 -4.68 -17.06
N LYS A 223 5.63 -4.36 -18.00
CA LYS A 223 5.52 -3.02 -18.60
C LYS A 223 5.09 -1.99 -17.55
N TYR A 224 4.07 -2.31 -16.75
CA TYR A 224 3.61 -1.48 -15.65
C TYR A 224 4.75 -1.15 -14.65
N ARG A 225 5.49 -2.16 -14.20
CA ARG A 225 6.64 -2.00 -13.28
C ARG A 225 7.72 -1.09 -13.85
N LYS A 226 7.99 -1.14 -15.17
CA LYS A 226 8.93 -0.24 -15.83
C LYS A 226 8.47 1.22 -15.72
N ILE A 227 7.17 1.51 -15.87
CA ILE A 227 6.62 2.85 -15.71
C ILE A 227 6.74 3.30 -14.23
N VAL A 228 6.39 2.45 -13.28
CA VAL A 228 6.56 2.74 -11.84
C VAL A 228 8.02 3.07 -11.52
N SER A 229 8.98 2.30 -12.05
CA SER A 229 10.41 2.57 -11.87
C SER A 229 10.83 3.94 -12.39
N LYS A 230 10.32 4.35 -13.57
CA LYS A 230 10.58 5.70 -14.11
C LYS A 230 10.00 6.79 -13.21
N VAL A 231 8.80 6.59 -12.64
CA VAL A 231 8.21 7.53 -11.66
C VAL A 231 9.11 7.67 -10.45
N ILE A 232 9.56 6.56 -9.88
CA ILE A 232 10.45 6.58 -8.69
C ILE A 232 11.78 7.25 -9.00
N HIS A 233 12.38 6.95 -10.16
CA HIS A 233 13.65 7.54 -10.58
C HIS A 233 13.57 9.06 -10.72
N LYS A 234 12.47 9.59 -11.23
CA LYS A 234 12.25 11.04 -11.37
C LYS A 234 12.19 11.78 -10.02
N HIS A 235 11.90 11.08 -8.93
CA HIS A 235 11.77 11.65 -7.58
C HIS A 235 12.92 11.23 -6.64
N ARG A 236 13.99 10.70 -7.19
CA ARG A 236 15.27 10.46 -6.51
C ARG A 236 16.24 11.60 -6.75
#